data_46181d9a2012f6a5859daad816235b11
#
_entry.id   46181d9a2012f6a5859daad816235b11
#
_cell.length_a   1.000
_cell.length_b   1.000
_cell.length_c   1.000
_cell.angle_alpha   90.00
_cell.angle_beta   90.00
_cell.angle_gamma   90.00
#
_symmetry.space_group_name_H-M   'P 1'
#
loop_
_entity.id
_entity.type
_entity.pdbx_description
1 polymer ?
#
loop_
_entity_poly.entity_id
_entity_poly.type
_entity_poly.pdbx_seq_one_letter_code
_entity_poly.pdbx_strand_id
1 'polypeptide(L)'
;MRHTLLAGVAALAIAASFGIAGAQELKFKPGEDARFNWASYDAFKAAHGDLKGQTLTIFGPWRGEDEALVQSMLDYFRAATGVDVKYSSSENYEQQIVIDTQAGSPPDVAVLPQPGLIAELASKGFLVNLGDETKGWLAENYAAGQSWVDLGTYKGKDGAPALYAFPYKIDLKSLVWYVPENFEDAGYAVPQTMEELKALTEKIVADGGTPWCIGLGSGGATGWPATDWVEDMMLRTQPASVYDQWVKNEIPFTDEKVVGAIEEFGAFARNDKFVDGGAAAVSSTDFRDSPK
;
A
#
# COMPACT_ATOMS: atom_id res chain seq x y z
N MET A 1 54.06 -28.33 -54.97
CA MET A 1 52.62 -28.39 -54.82
C MET A 1 52.26 -27.43 -53.65
N ARG A 2 51.77 -26.29 -53.96
CA ARG A 2 51.38 -25.23 -52.94
C ARG A 2 49.87 -25.32 -52.79
N HIS A 3 49.38 -25.63 -51.60
CA HIS A 3 47.97 -25.55 -51.27
C HIS A 3 47.70 -24.23 -50.59
N THR A 4 47.00 -23.36 -51.25
CA THR A 4 46.43 -22.08 -50.71
C THR A 4 45.12 -22.40 -50.06
N LEU A 5 45.05 -22.18 -48.72
CA LEU A 5 43.83 -22.18 -47.91
C LEU A 5 43.22 -20.80 -47.96
N LEU A 6 42.04 -20.69 -48.56
CA LEU A 6 41.17 -19.51 -48.48
C LEU A 6 40.36 -19.57 -47.17
N ALA A 7 40.66 -18.66 -46.25
CA ALA A 7 39.86 -18.45 -45.04
C ALA A 7 38.72 -17.46 -45.38
N GLY A 8 37.51 -17.97 -45.44
CA GLY A 8 36.30 -17.15 -45.54
C GLY A 8 35.91 -16.59 -44.18
N VAL A 9 35.96 -15.28 -44.01
CA VAL A 9 35.44 -14.59 -42.86
C VAL A 9 33.94 -14.38 -43.06
N ALA A 10 33.13 -15.17 -42.37
CA ALA A 10 31.68 -14.91 -42.26
C ALA A 10 31.44 -13.84 -41.23
N ALA A 11 31.11 -12.62 -41.68
CA ALA A 11 30.64 -11.56 -40.82
C ALA A 11 29.18 -11.86 -40.38
N LEU A 12 29.00 -12.27 -39.12
CA LEU A 12 27.68 -12.35 -38.50
C LEU A 12 27.23 -10.93 -38.22
N ALA A 13 26.27 -10.40 -38.99
CA ALA A 13 25.55 -9.20 -38.69
C ALA A 13 24.54 -9.52 -37.57
N ILE A 14 24.86 -9.17 -36.33
CA ILE A 14 23.89 -9.15 -35.22
C ILE A 14 22.96 -7.95 -35.47
N ALA A 15 21.80 -8.21 -36.05
CA ALA A 15 20.72 -7.26 -36.07
C ALA A 15 20.23 -7.10 -34.62
N ALA A 16 20.67 -6.05 -33.94
CA ALA A 16 20.09 -5.61 -32.69
C ALA A 16 18.65 -5.17 -33.00
N SER A 17 17.69 -6.07 -32.73
CA SER A 17 16.29 -5.72 -32.71
C SER A 17 16.10 -4.76 -31.54
N PHE A 18 16.18 -3.46 -31.80
CA PHE A 18 15.59 -2.46 -30.91
C PHE A 18 14.09 -2.73 -30.93
N GLY A 19 13.62 -3.48 -29.93
CA GLY A 19 12.21 -3.57 -29.65
C GLY A 19 11.73 -2.15 -29.42
N ILE A 20 10.95 -1.63 -30.38
CA ILE A 20 10.10 -0.48 -30.13
C ILE A 20 9.24 -0.93 -28.96
N ALA A 21 9.48 -0.38 -27.76
CA ALA A 21 8.54 -0.51 -26.65
C ALA A 21 7.22 0.01 -27.22
N GLY A 22 6.31 -0.90 -27.56
CA GLY A 22 4.99 -0.56 -28.03
C GLY A 22 4.39 0.38 -26.99
N ALA A 23 3.85 1.51 -27.42
CA ALA A 23 3.13 2.38 -26.52
C ALA A 23 2.07 1.53 -25.84
N GLN A 24 2.21 1.33 -24.52
CA GLN A 24 1.27 0.54 -23.73
C GLN A 24 -0.10 1.19 -23.86
N GLU A 25 -1.10 0.41 -24.26
CA GLU A 25 -2.43 0.97 -24.51
C GLU A 25 -3.02 1.42 -23.18
N LEU A 26 -3.36 2.70 -23.07
CA LEU A 26 -3.98 3.26 -21.85
C LEU A 26 -5.32 2.58 -21.61
N LYS A 27 -5.58 2.19 -20.36
CA LYS A 27 -6.81 1.51 -19.95
C LYS A 27 -8.06 2.34 -20.24
N PHE A 28 -7.97 3.67 -20.09
CA PHE A 28 -9.00 4.61 -20.48
C PHE A 28 -8.42 5.56 -21.53
N LYS A 29 -9.14 5.76 -22.63
CA LYS A 29 -8.75 6.71 -23.68
C LYS A 29 -9.28 8.10 -23.39
N PRO A 30 -8.64 9.16 -23.91
CA PRO A 30 -9.13 10.52 -23.75
C PRO A 30 -10.60 10.65 -24.13
N GLY A 31 -11.42 11.15 -23.17
CA GLY A 31 -12.85 11.36 -23.36
C GLY A 31 -13.75 10.14 -23.17
N GLU A 32 -13.22 8.92 -22.97
CA GLU A 32 -14.04 7.71 -22.83
C GLU A 32 -14.59 7.53 -21.41
N ASP A 33 -13.90 8.02 -20.36
CA ASP A 33 -14.34 7.87 -18.97
C ASP A 33 -14.40 9.24 -18.27
N ALA A 34 -15.59 9.66 -17.87
CA ALA A 34 -15.81 10.94 -17.19
C ALA A 34 -15.26 10.97 -15.75
N ARG A 35 -14.90 9.83 -15.16
CA ARG A 35 -14.28 9.75 -13.83
C ARG A 35 -12.80 10.13 -13.86
N PHE A 36 -12.16 10.07 -15.01
CA PHE A 36 -10.77 10.48 -15.19
C PHE A 36 -10.72 11.97 -15.54
N ASN A 37 -9.91 12.74 -14.78
CA ASN A 37 -9.77 14.18 -15.01
C ASN A 37 -8.82 14.45 -16.20
N TRP A 38 -9.35 14.37 -17.41
CA TRP A 38 -8.59 14.59 -18.63
C TRP A 38 -8.03 16.03 -18.76
N ALA A 39 -8.73 17.01 -18.21
CA ALA A 39 -8.24 18.39 -18.21
C ALA A 39 -6.95 18.54 -17.40
N SER A 40 -6.87 17.91 -16.23
CA SER A 40 -5.65 17.87 -15.42
C SER A 40 -4.53 17.11 -16.11
N TYR A 41 -4.84 15.98 -16.76
CA TYR A 41 -3.88 15.22 -17.54
C TYR A 41 -3.29 16.05 -18.69
N ASP A 42 -4.14 16.74 -19.48
CA ASP A 42 -3.70 17.56 -20.59
C ASP A 42 -2.88 18.77 -20.13
N ALA A 43 -3.27 19.41 -19.02
CA ALA A 43 -2.52 20.51 -18.42
C ALA A 43 -1.14 20.04 -17.94
N PHE A 44 -1.07 18.90 -17.27
CA PHE A 44 0.20 18.30 -16.83
C PHE A 44 1.09 17.94 -18.03
N LYS A 45 0.52 17.32 -19.06
CA LYS A 45 1.23 16.99 -20.30
C LYS A 45 1.76 18.24 -20.99
N ALA A 46 0.97 19.32 -21.04
CA ALA A 46 1.40 20.58 -21.65
C ALA A 46 2.57 21.22 -20.89
N ALA A 47 2.58 21.10 -19.55
CA ALA A 47 3.63 21.65 -18.71
C ALA A 47 4.91 20.79 -18.70
N HIS A 48 4.79 19.45 -18.81
CA HIS A 48 5.87 18.49 -18.55
C HIS A 48 6.05 17.43 -19.65
N GLY A 49 5.47 17.61 -20.82
CA GLY A 49 5.46 16.61 -21.91
C GLY A 49 6.79 16.35 -22.61
N ASP A 50 7.87 17.02 -22.22
CA ASP A 50 9.20 16.89 -22.86
C ASP A 50 10.28 16.43 -21.87
N LEU A 51 10.00 15.30 -21.19
CA LEU A 51 10.96 14.66 -20.30
C LEU A 51 11.53 13.37 -20.89
N LYS A 52 11.52 13.27 -22.22
CA LYS A 52 12.02 12.11 -22.97
C LYS A 52 13.49 11.84 -22.65
N GLY A 53 13.82 10.59 -22.39
CA GLY A 53 15.18 10.16 -22.07
C GLY A 53 15.55 10.26 -20.60
N GLN A 54 14.68 10.81 -19.76
CA GLN A 54 14.81 10.71 -18.30
C GLN A 54 14.24 9.39 -17.80
N THR A 55 14.82 8.89 -16.71
CA THR A 55 14.36 7.69 -16.00
C THR A 55 13.86 8.10 -14.63
N LEU A 56 12.74 7.52 -14.19
CA LEU A 56 12.21 7.63 -12.84
C LEU A 56 12.13 6.23 -12.23
N THR A 57 12.81 6.00 -11.13
CA THR A 57 12.77 4.75 -10.38
C THR A 57 11.78 4.84 -9.23
N ILE A 58 10.85 3.89 -9.16
CA ILE A 58 9.85 3.82 -8.10
C ILE A 58 9.97 2.46 -7.41
N PHE A 59 10.04 2.45 -6.09
CA PHE A 59 10.04 1.23 -5.30
C PHE A 59 8.81 1.17 -4.40
N GLY A 60 8.08 0.05 -4.44
CA GLY A 60 6.82 -0.08 -3.73
C GLY A 60 6.48 -1.51 -3.30
N PRO A 61 5.41 -1.69 -2.50
CA PRO A 61 5.06 -2.97 -1.92
C PRO A 61 4.23 -3.88 -2.86
N TRP A 62 3.69 -3.35 -3.95
CA TRP A 62 2.76 -4.10 -4.79
C TRP A 62 3.44 -5.06 -5.72
N ARG A 63 2.92 -6.30 -5.76
CA ARG A 63 3.42 -7.41 -6.57
C ARG A 63 2.27 -8.15 -7.24
N GLY A 64 2.57 -8.91 -8.28
CA GLY A 64 1.59 -9.71 -8.99
C GLY A 64 0.48 -8.85 -9.62
N GLU A 65 -0.79 -9.15 -9.32
CA GLU A 65 -1.93 -8.43 -9.88
C GLU A 65 -1.98 -6.97 -9.44
N ASP A 66 -1.61 -6.66 -8.19
CA ASP A 66 -1.53 -5.29 -7.70
C ASP A 66 -0.47 -4.48 -8.44
N GLU A 67 0.65 -5.07 -8.78
CA GLU A 67 1.67 -4.42 -9.60
C GLU A 67 1.13 -4.04 -10.98
N ALA A 68 0.35 -4.92 -11.61
CA ALA A 68 -0.27 -4.63 -12.90
C ALA A 68 -1.20 -3.41 -12.83
N LEU A 69 -1.94 -3.24 -11.72
CA LEU A 69 -2.78 -2.06 -11.49
C LEU A 69 -1.93 -0.78 -11.35
N VAL A 70 -0.85 -0.84 -10.57
CA VAL A 70 0.09 0.28 -10.42
C VAL A 70 0.72 0.64 -11.76
N GLN A 71 1.20 -0.34 -12.53
CA GLN A 71 1.75 -0.11 -13.86
C GLN A 71 0.75 0.59 -14.76
N SER A 72 -0.53 0.20 -14.72
CA SER A 72 -1.58 0.83 -15.54
C SER A 72 -1.80 2.31 -15.20
N MET A 73 -1.59 2.74 -13.95
CA MET A 73 -1.61 4.16 -13.57
C MET A 73 -0.35 4.89 -14.05
N LEU A 74 0.82 4.27 -13.89
CA LEU A 74 2.09 4.84 -14.32
C LEU A 74 2.17 5.03 -15.84
N ASP A 75 1.41 4.27 -16.61
CA ASP A 75 1.33 4.42 -18.07
C ASP A 75 0.77 5.77 -18.49
N TYR A 76 -0.14 6.36 -17.71
CA TYR A 76 -0.62 7.74 -17.97
C TYR A 76 0.50 8.75 -17.77
N PHE A 77 1.32 8.58 -16.73
CA PHE A 77 2.47 9.44 -16.50
C PHE A 77 3.52 9.30 -17.62
N ARG A 78 3.83 8.06 -18.02
CA ARG A 78 4.72 7.78 -19.17
C ARG A 78 4.20 8.44 -20.44
N ALA A 79 2.92 8.28 -20.72
CA ALA A 79 2.28 8.85 -21.91
C ALA A 79 2.22 10.39 -21.87
N ALA A 80 2.08 11.00 -20.70
CA ALA A 80 2.08 12.44 -20.54
C ALA A 80 3.47 13.07 -20.72
N THR A 81 4.52 12.43 -20.16
CA THR A 81 5.85 13.03 -19.98
C THR A 81 6.94 12.47 -20.90
N GLY A 82 6.78 11.24 -21.37
CA GLY A 82 7.83 10.51 -22.09
C GLY A 82 8.95 9.94 -21.20
N VAL A 83 8.80 9.99 -19.86
CA VAL A 83 9.76 9.44 -18.89
C VAL A 83 9.74 7.92 -18.94
N ASP A 84 10.92 7.29 -18.85
CA ASP A 84 11.08 5.85 -18.62
C ASP A 84 10.88 5.53 -17.13
N VAL A 85 9.65 5.19 -16.74
CA VAL A 85 9.33 4.85 -15.34
C VAL A 85 9.61 3.39 -15.08
N LYS A 86 10.50 3.11 -14.13
CA LYS A 86 10.88 1.77 -13.66
C LYS A 86 10.31 1.54 -12.27
N TYR A 87 9.27 0.72 -12.19
CA TYR A 87 8.73 0.25 -10.92
C TYR A 87 9.39 -1.07 -10.53
N SER A 88 9.75 -1.21 -9.28
CA SER A 88 10.25 -2.44 -8.65
C SER A 88 9.57 -2.68 -7.30
N SER A 89 9.55 -3.94 -6.88
CA SER A 89 8.90 -4.35 -5.64
C SER A 89 9.68 -5.48 -4.95
N SER A 90 9.43 -5.68 -3.64
CA SER A 90 10.04 -6.74 -2.84
C SER A 90 9.07 -7.20 -1.74
N GLU A 91 9.16 -8.49 -1.34
CA GLU A 91 8.46 -8.99 -0.14
C GLU A 91 8.94 -8.34 1.14
N ASN A 92 10.23 -7.99 1.19
CA ASN A 92 10.86 -7.34 2.32
C ASN A 92 11.06 -5.84 2.04
N TYR A 93 10.05 -5.23 1.43
CA TYR A 93 10.08 -3.86 0.95
C TYR A 93 10.60 -2.86 1.98
N GLU A 94 10.02 -2.86 3.19
CA GLU A 94 10.37 -1.88 4.24
C GLU A 94 11.81 -2.03 4.73
N GLN A 95 12.32 -3.25 4.79
CA GLN A 95 13.72 -3.50 5.14
C GLN A 95 14.66 -3.10 4.00
N GLN A 96 14.28 -3.41 2.76
CA GLN A 96 15.09 -3.11 1.59
C GLN A 96 15.26 -1.61 1.38
N ILE A 97 14.20 -0.80 1.54
CA ILE A 97 14.29 0.66 1.38
C ILE A 97 15.24 1.29 2.40
N VAL A 98 15.28 0.77 3.63
CA VAL A 98 16.23 1.22 4.65
C VAL A 98 17.68 0.89 4.25
N ILE A 99 17.90 -0.33 3.72
CA ILE A 99 19.23 -0.76 3.25
C ILE A 99 19.68 0.11 2.09
N ASP A 100 18.83 0.32 1.08
CA ASP A 100 19.17 1.05 -0.14
C ASP A 100 19.46 2.54 0.16
N THR A 101 18.67 3.15 1.05
CA THR A 101 18.92 4.55 1.47
C THR A 101 20.22 4.67 2.25
N GLN A 102 20.54 3.74 3.14
CA GLN A 102 21.80 3.74 3.89
C GLN A 102 23.02 3.46 3.01
N ALA A 103 22.86 2.64 1.97
CA ALA A 103 23.89 2.34 0.99
C ALA A 103 24.13 3.49 0.00
N GLY A 104 23.29 4.53 0.01
CA GLY A 104 23.41 5.67 -0.92
C GLY A 104 22.91 5.38 -2.34
N SER A 105 22.05 4.38 -2.50
CA SER A 105 21.42 4.00 -3.77
C SER A 105 19.88 3.91 -3.64
N PRO A 106 19.23 4.97 -3.12
CA PRO A 106 17.77 4.96 -3.00
C PRO A 106 17.09 5.05 -4.37
N PRO A 107 15.82 4.60 -4.49
CA PRO A 107 14.98 4.95 -5.62
C PRO A 107 14.68 6.46 -5.61
N ASP A 108 14.24 7.00 -6.75
CA ASP A 108 13.78 8.41 -6.83
C ASP A 108 12.49 8.61 -6.03
N VAL A 109 11.60 7.61 -6.05
CA VAL A 109 10.33 7.61 -5.29
C VAL A 109 10.17 6.29 -4.56
N ALA A 110 9.79 6.35 -3.29
CA ALA A 110 9.42 5.20 -2.48
C ALA A 110 7.96 5.30 -2.03
N VAL A 111 7.23 4.20 -2.11
CA VAL A 111 5.88 4.11 -1.56
C VAL A 111 5.97 3.53 -0.15
N LEU A 112 5.68 4.33 0.85
CA LEU A 112 5.88 3.98 2.26
C LEU A 112 4.51 3.78 2.93
N PRO A 113 4.10 2.53 3.25
CA PRO A 113 2.81 2.26 3.85
C PRO A 113 2.76 2.63 5.35
N GLN A 114 3.92 2.73 6.01
CA GLN A 114 4.02 2.93 7.44
C GLN A 114 4.49 4.34 7.81
N PRO A 115 3.67 5.14 8.53
CA PRO A 115 4.05 6.49 8.98
C PRO A 115 5.33 6.51 9.83
N GLY A 116 5.55 5.49 10.67
CA GLY A 116 6.75 5.36 11.50
C GLY A 116 8.04 5.27 10.67
N LEU A 117 8.01 4.53 9.57
CA LEU A 117 9.15 4.43 8.64
C LEU A 117 9.42 5.77 7.94
N ILE A 118 8.37 6.52 7.57
CA ILE A 118 8.51 7.85 6.98
C ILE A 118 9.20 8.79 7.99
N ALA A 119 8.75 8.80 9.24
CA ALA A 119 9.35 9.60 10.31
C ALA A 119 10.83 9.26 10.52
N GLU A 120 11.18 7.98 10.51
CA GLU A 120 12.57 7.53 10.64
C GLU A 120 13.44 8.03 9.49
N LEU A 121 13.02 7.82 8.24
CA LEU A 121 13.76 8.22 7.06
C LEU A 121 13.89 9.74 6.95
N ALA A 122 12.85 10.50 7.31
CA ALA A 122 12.88 11.96 7.36
C ALA A 122 13.88 12.46 8.39
N SER A 123 13.86 11.93 9.62
CA SER A 123 14.78 12.32 10.69
C SER A 123 16.25 12.05 10.38
N LYS A 124 16.51 11.03 9.55
CA LYS A 124 17.86 10.71 9.06
C LYS A 124 18.29 11.54 7.84
N GLY A 125 17.38 12.32 7.26
CA GLY A 125 17.63 13.15 6.08
C GLY A 125 17.65 12.36 4.76
N PHE A 126 16.97 11.21 4.69
CA PHE A 126 16.84 10.40 3.49
C PHE A 126 15.66 10.80 2.61
N LEU A 127 14.74 11.62 3.11
CA LEU A 127 13.60 12.13 2.35
C LEU A 127 13.79 13.62 2.01
N VAL A 128 13.29 14.00 0.86
CA VAL A 128 13.28 15.38 0.38
C VAL A 128 12.06 16.11 0.92
N ASN A 129 12.21 17.35 1.38
CA ASN A 129 11.10 18.22 1.70
C ASN A 129 10.35 18.57 0.40
N LEU A 130 9.06 18.25 0.36
CA LEU A 130 8.20 18.44 -0.82
C LEU A 130 7.77 19.90 -1.04
N GLY A 131 8.06 20.78 -0.09
CA GLY A 131 7.83 22.22 -0.20
C GLY A 131 6.42 22.69 0.07
N ASP A 132 6.28 24.02 0.13
CA ASP A 132 5.01 24.66 0.47
C ASP A 132 3.98 24.61 -0.66
N GLU A 133 4.44 24.50 -1.92
CA GLU A 133 3.53 24.34 -3.07
C GLU A 133 2.77 23.02 -2.98
N THR A 134 3.45 21.90 -2.71
CA THR A 134 2.81 20.59 -2.51
C THR A 134 1.89 20.60 -1.31
N LYS A 135 2.30 21.28 -0.23
CA LYS A 135 1.49 21.45 0.99
C LYS A 135 0.18 22.21 0.69
N GLY A 136 0.25 23.31 -0.05
CA GLY A 136 -0.91 24.07 -0.49
C GLY A 136 -1.84 23.24 -1.37
N TRP A 137 -1.26 22.53 -2.34
CA TRP A 137 -2.03 21.66 -3.22
C TRP A 137 -2.78 20.55 -2.47
N LEU A 138 -2.15 19.90 -1.48
CA LEU A 138 -2.80 18.91 -0.62
C LEU A 138 -3.97 19.50 0.15
N ALA A 139 -3.75 20.66 0.78
CA ALA A 139 -4.79 21.34 1.58
C ALA A 139 -6.02 21.72 0.76
N GLU A 140 -5.84 22.07 -0.52
CA GLU A 140 -6.90 22.50 -1.42
C GLU A 140 -7.63 21.35 -2.11
N ASN A 141 -6.94 20.25 -2.41
CA ASN A 141 -7.48 19.19 -3.27
C ASN A 141 -7.93 17.94 -2.52
N TYR A 142 -7.58 17.79 -1.25
CA TYR A 142 -8.01 16.66 -0.41
C TYR A 142 -9.15 17.08 0.52
N ALA A 143 -10.20 16.25 0.62
CA ALA A 143 -11.41 16.58 1.37
C ALA A 143 -11.16 16.92 2.85
N ALA A 144 -10.18 16.28 3.50
CA ALA A 144 -9.77 16.58 4.87
C ALA A 144 -8.62 17.61 4.95
N GLY A 145 -8.22 18.23 3.83
CA GLY A 145 -7.31 19.36 3.75
C GLY A 145 -6.07 19.23 4.65
N GLN A 146 -6.07 20.04 5.71
CA GLN A 146 -4.95 20.13 6.65
C GLN A 146 -4.58 18.79 7.31
N SER A 147 -5.54 17.89 7.57
CA SER A 147 -5.25 16.58 8.18
C SER A 147 -4.31 15.74 7.32
N TRP A 148 -4.40 15.83 6.00
CA TRP A 148 -3.49 15.12 5.09
C TRP A 148 -2.10 15.75 5.04
N VAL A 149 -2.03 17.08 5.17
CA VAL A 149 -0.77 17.79 5.33
C VAL A 149 -0.08 17.38 6.64
N ASP A 150 -0.83 17.31 7.73
CA ASP A 150 -0.30 16.90 9.04
C ASP A 150 0.21 15.47 9.02
N LEU A 151 -0.53 14.55 8.38
CA LEU A 151 -0.12 13.15 8.22
C LEU A 151 1.20 12.99 7.43
N GLY A 152 1.47 13.87 6.45
CA GLY A 152 2.70 13.87 5.67
C GLY A 152 3.84 14.69 6.28
N THR A 153 3.60 15.36 7.42
CA THR A 153 4.57 16.28 8.05
C THR A 153 5.33 15.58 9.18
N TYR A 154 6.65 15.57 9.05
CA TYR A 154 7.56 14.94 10.02
C TYR A 154 8.74 15.86 10.34
N LYS A 155 9.46 15.59 11.43
CA LYS A 155 10.70 16.28 11.75
C LYS A 155 11.83 15.78 10.86
N GLY A 156 12.47 16.70 10.15
CA GLY A 156 13.66 16.41 9.37
C GLY A 156 14.92 16.22 10.21
N LYS A 157 16.05 16.04 9.56
CA LYS A 157 17.37 15.84 10.21
C LYS A 157 17.78 17.03 11.09
N ASP A 158 17.35 18.23 10.76
CA ASP A 158 17.55 19.46 11.53
C ASP A 158 16.56 19.65 12.68
N GLY A 159 15.61 18.72 12.83
CA GLY A 159 14.52 18.76 13.81
C GLY A 159 13.35 19.67 13.40
N ALA A 160 13.44 20.38 12.28
CA ALA A 160 12.36 21.21 11.77
C ALA A 160 11.26 20.36 11.10
N PRO A 161 9.96 20.67 11.32
CA PRO A 161 8.88 19.98 10.65
C PRO A 161 8.77 20.42 9.19
N ALA A 162 8.62 19.45 8.28
CA ALA A 162 8.35 19.71 6.87
C ALA A 162 7.51 18.57 6.26
N LEU A 163 6.91 18.81 5.09
CA LEU A 163 6.18 17.80 4.35
C LEU A 163 7.17 16.84 3.67
N TYR A 164 7.19 15.57 4.07
CA TYR A 164 8.07 14.54 3.50
C TYR A 164 7.32 13.41 2.80
N ALA A 165 6.01 13.35 2.97
CA ALA A 165 5.18 12.36 2.33
C ALA A 165 3.91 12.97 1.74
N PHE A 166 3.45 12.36 0.65
CA PHE A 166 2.26 12.73 -0.08
C PHE A 166 1.32 11.51 -0.15
N PRO A 167 0.14 11.52 0.47
CA PRO A 167 -0.81 10.43 0.40
C PRO A 167 -1.45 10.38 -0.99
N TYR A 168 -1.09 9.39 -1.80
CA TYR A 168 -1.60 9.27 -3.18
C TYR A 168 -2.79 8.30 -3.28
N LYS A 169 -2.98 7.44 -2.29
CA LYS A 169 -4.06 6.45 -2.20
C LYS A 169 -4.56 6.37 -0.76
N ILE A 170 -5.85 6.28 -0.61
CA ILE A 170 -6.53 6.12 0.67
C ILE A 170 -7.36 4.86 0.60
N ASP A 171 -7.17 3.96 1.56
CA ASP A 171 -7.94 2.75 1.70
C ASP A 171 -8.96 2.89 2.82
N LEU A 172 -10.20 2.48 2.56
CA LEU A 172 -11.19 2.31 3.60
C LEU A 172 -10.88 1.01 4.36
N LYS A 173 -10.65 1.14 5.66
CA LYS A 173 -10.36 0.04 6.57
C LYS A 173 -11.59 -0.34 7.39
N SER A 174 -11.47 -1.35 8.27
CA SER A 174 -12.51 -1.73 9.23
C SER A 174 -13.80 -2.26 8.59
N LEU A 175 -13.68 -2.90 7.42
CA LEU A 175 -14.80 -3.56 6.76
C LEU A 175 -14.83 -5.04 7.10
N VAL A 176 -16.01 -5.54 7.45
CA VAL A 176 -16.29 -6.97 7.55
C VAL A 176 -16.97 -7.42 6.26
N TRP A 177 -16.29 -8.28 5.53
CA TRP A 177 -16.80 -8.86 4.29
C TRP A 177 -17.59 -10.13 4.59
N TYR A 178 -18.71 -10.32 3.89
CA TYR A 178 -19.52 -11.52 3.98
C TYR A 178 -20.11 -11.88 2.62
N VAL A 179 -20.55 -13.13 2.46
CA VAL A 179 -21.23 -13.61 1.27
C VAL A 179 -22.75 -13.54 1.54
N PRO A 180 -23.48 -12.61 0.90
CA PRO A 180 -24.91 -12.41 1.18
C PRO A 180 -25.74 -13.68 1.02
N GLU A 181 -25.48 -14.49 -0.01
CA GLU A 181 -26.18 -15.73 -0.30
C GLU A 181 -26.03 -16.74 0.84
N ASN A 182 -24.83 -16.87 1.41
CA ASN A 182 -24.58 -17.76 2.54
C ASN A 182 -25.34 -17.31 3.79
N PHE A 183 -25.45 -16.00 4.01
CA PHE A 183 -26.21 -15.43 5.12
C PHE A 183 -27.71 -15.67 4.95
N GLU A 184 -28.24 -15.48 3.75
CA GLU A 184 -29.64 -15.74 3.42
C GLU A 184 -30.01 -17.23 3.62
N ASP A 185 -29.20 -18.13 3.08
CA ASP A 185 -29.42 -19.60 3.17
C ASP A 185 -29.34 -20.08 4.63
N ALA A 186 -28.48 -19.51 5.46
CA ALA A 186 -28.33 -19.84 6.87
C ALA A 186 -29.31 -19.08 7.78
N GLY A 187 -30.07 -18.11 7.27
CA GLY A 187 -30.95 -17.25 8.04
C GLY A 187 -30.23 -16.32 9.02
N TYR A 188 -29.01 -15.87 8.67
CA TYR A 188 -28.25 -14.93 9.45
C TYR A 188 -28.62 -13.48 9.08
N ALA A 189 -28.76 -12.63 10.10
CA ALA A 189 -28.92 -11.20 9.91
C ALA A 189 -27.55 -10.50 9.93
N VAL A 190 -27.38 -9.46 9.11
CA VAL A 190 -26.18 -8.61 9.14
C VAL A 190 -26.17 -7.82 10.45
N PRO A 191 -25.14 -7.97 11.32
CA PRO A 191 -25.09 -7.32 12.62
C PRO A 191 -24.93 -5.81 12.46
N GLN A 192 -25.56 -5.04 13.35
CA GLN A 192 -25.52 -3.59 13.39
C GLN A 192 -24.65 -3.07 14.55
N THR A 193 -24.37 -3.93 15.53
CA THR A 193 -23.55 -3.61 16.71
C THR A 193 -22.46 -4.65 16.93
N MET A 194 -21.47 -4.33 17.75
CA MET A 194 -20.42 -5.27 18.11
C MET A 194 -20.97 -6.46 18.92
N GLU A 195 -21.97 -6.22 19.77
CA GLU A 195 -22.66 -7.26 20.54
C GLU A 195 -23.37 -8.24 19.60
N GLU A 196 -24.05 -7.74 18.58
CA GLU A 196 -24.70 -8.58 17.57
C GLU A 196 -23.67 -9.34 16.74
N LEU A 197 -22.53 -8.73 16.41
CA LEU A 197 -21.43 -9.39 15.70
C LEU A 197 -20.85 -10.55 16.53
N LYS A 198 -20.63 -10.34 17.81
CA LYS A 198 -20.17 -11.40 18.74
C LYS A 198 -21.20 -12.50 18.87
N ALA A 199 -22.47 -12.16 19.02
CA ALA A 199 -23.57 -13.15 19.09
C ALA A 199 -23.70 -13.95 17.78
N LEU A 200 -23.56 -13.31 16.62
CA LEU A 200 -23.56 -14.01 15.33
C LEU A 200 -22.35 -14.94 15.20
N THR A 201 -21.16 -14.50 15.63
CA THR A 201 -19.95 -15.33 15.66
C THR A 201 -20.16 -16.62 16.44
N GLU A 202 -20.75 -16.52 17.66
CA GLU A 202 -21.08 -17.68 18.49
C GLU A 202 -22.16 -18.56 17.86
N LYS A 203 -23.16 -17.95 17.25
CA LYS A 203 -24.23 -18.66 16.55
C LYS A 203 -23.70 -19.50 15.37
N ILE A 204 -22.82 -18.94 14.54
CA ILE A 204 -22.21 -19.67 13.42
C ILE A 204 -21.47 -20.91 13.92
N VAL A 205 -20.72 -20.78 15.03
CA VAL A 205 -20.06 -21.95 15.67
C VAL A 205 -21.07 -22.97 16.17
N ALA A 206 -22.17 -22.53 16.80
CA ALA A 206 -23.21 -23.43 17.30
C ALA A 206 -23.93 -24.18 16.15
N ASP A 207 -24.05 -23.57 15.00
CA ASP A 207 -24.59 -24.15 13.77
C ASP A 207 -23.57 -25.07 13.06
N GLY A 208 -22.33 -25.18 13.57
CA GLY A 208 -21.27 -26.06 13.04
C GLY A 208 -20.36 -25.40 11.98
N GLY A 209 -20.49 -24.10 11.80
CA GLY A 209 -19.65 -23.32 10.88
C GLY A 209 -18.41 -22.71 11.55
N THR A 210 -17.56 -22.09 10.72
CA THR A 210 -16.40 -21.30 11.16
C THR A 210 -16.63 -19.84 10.74
N PRO A 211 -16.79 -18.91 11.71
CA PRO A 211 -17.25 -17.56 11.39
C PRO A 211 -16.22 -16.65 10.72
N TRP A 212 -14.94 -16.87 10.94
CA TRP A 212 -13.90 -15.92 10.54
C TRP A 212 -12.78 -16.54 9.71
N CYS A 213 -12.39 -15.81 8.68
CA CYS A 213 -11.13 -16.02 7.95
C CYS A 213 -10.18 -14.89 8.32
N ILE A 214 -9.19 -15.15 9.17
CA ILE A 214 -8.21 -14.17 9.65
C ILE A 214 -6.83 -14.61 9.23
N GLY A 215 -6.16 -13.84 8.39
CA GLY A 215 -4.78 -14.05 7.98
C GLY A 215 -3.94 -12.81 8.24
N LEU A 216 -2.83 -12.98 8.96
CA LEU A 216 -1.88 -11.92 9.30
C LEU A 216 -0.56 -12.03 8.55
N GLY A 217 -0.35 -13.14 7.81
CA GLY A 217 0.87 -13.39 7.06
C GLY A 217 1.06 -12.39 5.93
N SER A 218 2.24 -11.77 5.84
CA SER A 218 2.62 -10.80 4.82
C SER A 218 4.15 -10.71 4.68
N GLY A 219 4.86 -11.85 4.67
CA GLY A 219 6.32 -11.85 4.61
C GLY A 219 6.97 -11.07 5.74
N GLY A 220 7.87 -10.16 5.42
CA GLY A 220 8.54 -9.29 6.40
C GLY A 220 7.62 -8.31 7.13
N ALA A 221 6.44 -8.03 6.59
CA ALA A 221 5.43 -7.16 7.18
C ALA A 221 4.30 -7.93 7.90
N THR A 222 4.49 -9.22 8.17
CA THR A 222 3.53 -10.05 8.91
C THR A 222 3.07 -9.35 10.18
N GLY A 223 1.75 -9.28 10.38
CA GLY A 223 1.12 -8.64 11.55
C GLY A 223 0.40 -7.33 11.24
N TRP A 224 0.65 -6.67 10.10
CA TRP A 224 -0.04 -5.41 9.79
C TRP A 224 -1.58 -5.54 9.76
N PRO A 225 -2.21 -6.66 9.34
CA PRO A 225 -3.65 -6.77 9.43
C PRO A 225 -4.15 -6.78 10.89
N ALA A 226 -3.35 -7.29 11.84
CA ALA A 226 -3.69 -7.20 13.27
C ALA A 226 -3.64 -5.75 13.76
N THR A 227 -2.75 -4.92 13.23
CA THR A 227 -2.73 -3.49 13.54
C THR A 227 -4.04 -2.83 13.13
N ASP A 228 -4.52 -3.10 11.89
CA ASP A 228 -5.81 -2.60 11.41
C ASP A 228 -6.98 -3.01 12.34
N TRP A 229 -6.99 -4.27 12.81
CA TRP A 229 -7.97 -4.74 13.79
C TRP A 229 -7.90 -4.00 15.12
N VAL A 230 -6.70 -3.83 15.67
CA VAL A 230 -6.51 -3.16 16.97
C VAL A 230 -6.85 -1.68 16.88
N GLU A 231 -6.53 -1.02 15.78
CA GLU A 231 -6.92 0.37 15.53
C GLU A 231 -8.44 0.52 15.45
N ASP A 232 -9.14 -0.40 14.76
CA ASP A 232 -10.59 -0.41 14.70
C ASP A 232 -11.19 -0.65 16.10
N MET A 233 -10.69 -1.62 16.86
CA MET A 233 -11.15 -1.87 18.23
C MET A 233 -10.90 -0.66 19.15
N MET A 234 -9.78 0.03 19.00
CA MET A 234 -9.51 1.27 19.73
C MET A 234 -10.57 2.33 19.41
N LEU A 235 -10.86 2.57 18.14
CA LEU A 235 -11.83 3.59 17.72
C LEU A 235 -13.28 3.23 18.07
N ARG A 236 -13.59 1.95 18.28
CA ARG A 236 -14.92 1.50 18.74
C ARG A 236 -15.08 1.59 20.24
N THR A 237 -14.00 1.42 20.99
CA THR A 237 -14.05 1.33 22.47
C THR A 237 -13.60 2.62 23.16
N GLN A 238 -12.88 3.50 22.47
CA GLN A 238 -12.31 4.71 23.02
C GLN A 238 -12.64 5.93 22.15
N PRO A 239 -12.64 7.15 22.72
CA PRO A 239 -12.70 8.39 21.93
C PRO A 239 -11.50 8.51 20.99
N ALA A 240 -11.68 9.14 19.83
CA ALA A 240 -10.62 9.38 18.84
C ALA A 240 -9.37 10.07 19.43
N SER A 241 -9.54 10.91 20.47
CA SER A 241 -8.43 11.55 21.17
C SER A 241 -7.48 10.56 21.87
N VAL A 242 -7.97 9.40 22.28
CA VAL A 242 -7.13 8.34 22.87
C VAL A 242 -6.32 7.66 21.76
N TYR A 243 -6.93 7.42 20.59
CA TYR A 243 -6.23 6.96 19.41
C TYR A 243 -5.09 7.91 19.02
N ASP A 244 -5.37 9.23 18.98
CA ASP A 244 -4.35 10.25 18.69
C ASP A 244 -3.19 10.23 19.69
N GLN A 245 -3.47 10.07 21.00
CA GLN A 245 -2.45 9.95 22.03
C GLN A 245 -1.57 8.70 21.83
N TRP A 246 -2.20 7.58 21.46
CA TRP A 246 -1.48 6.35 21.19
C TRP A 246 -0.56 6.49 19.96
N VAL A 247 -1.07 6.99 18.85
CA VAL A 247 -0.29 7.21 17.60
C VAL A 247 0.87 8.18 17.83
N LYS A 248 0.70 9.19 18.70
CA LYS A 248 1.75 10.14 19.06
C LYS A 248 2.72 9.63 20.15
N ASN A 249 2.52 8.37 20.62
CA ASN A 249 3.28 7.79 21.72
C ASN A 249 3.20 8.59 23.02
N GLU A 250 2.05 9.24 23.26
CA GLU A 250 1.74 9.95 24.51
C GLU A 250 1.22 9.01 25.59
N ILE A 251 0.65 7.85 25.19
CA ILE A 251 0.32 6.73 26.06
C ILE A 251 1.10 5.48 25.60
N PRO A 252 1.57 4.66 26.55
CA PRO A 252 2.35 3.46 26.22
C PRO A 252 1.44 2.30 25.77
N PHE A 253 2.02 1.30 25.11
CA PHE A 253 1.29 0.06 24.74
C PHE A 253 0.77 -0.72 25.97
N THR A 254 1.27 -0.44 27.16
CA THR A 254 0.81 -1.03 28.43
C THR A 254 -0.35 -0.29 29.06
N ASP A 255 -0.80 0.82 28.47
CA ASP A 255 -2.02 1.53 28.91
C ASP A 255 -3.22 0.59 28.79
N GLU A 256 -4.10 0.59 29.81
CA GLU A 256 -5.25 -0.32 29.86
C GLU A 256 -6.21 -0.19 28.67
N LYS A 257 -6.28 0.99 28.06
CA LYS A 257 -7.12 1.24 26.87
C LYS A 257 -6.52 0.57 25.62
N VAL A 258 -5.19 0.59 25.49
CA VAL A 258 -4.48 -0.08 24.40
C VAL A 258 -4.55 -1.59 24.57
N VAL A 259 -4.29 -2.07 25.80
CA VAL A 259 -4.44 -3.49 26.14
C VAL A 259 -5.86 -3.97 25.90
N GLY A 260 -6.87 -3.16 26.28
CA GLY A 260 -8.28 -3.48 26.03
C GLY A 260 -8.60 -3.65 24.52
N ALA A 261 -8.09 -2.79 23.66
CA ALA A 261 -8.28 -2.92 22.21
C ALA A 261 -7.59 -4.19 21.65
N ILE A 262 -6.41 -4.52 22.16
CA ILE A 262 -5.70 -5.77 21.79
C ILE A 262 -6.48 -7.02 22.27
N GLU A 263 -7.04 -6.98 23.47
CA GLU A 263 -7.86 -8.07 24.00
C GLU A 263 -9.17 -8.27 23.23
N GLU A 264 -9.81 -7.20 22.79
CA GLU A 264 -11.00 -7.25 21.92
C GLU A 264 -10.69 -7.95 20.59
N PHE A 265 -9.60 -7.63 19.93
CA PHE A 265 -9.15 -8.37 18.75
C PHE A 265 -8.82 -9.84 19.12
N GLY A 266 -8.11 -10.04 20.23
CA GLY A 266 -7.75 -11.37 20.72
C GLY A 266 -8.95 -12.27 21.00
N ALA A 267 -10.10 -11.71 21.36
CA ALA A 267 -11.33 -12.47 21.57
C ALA A 267 -11.82 -13.17 20.30
N PHE A 268 -11.56 -12.60 19.14
CA PHE A 268 -11.83 -13.24 17.84
C PHE A 268 -10.67 -14.15 17.42
N ALA A 269 -9.46 -13.63 17.37
CA ALA A 269 -8.31 -14.28 16.72
C ALA A 269 -7.70 -15.46 17.51
N ARG A 270 -7.91 -15.52 18.83
CA ARG A 270 -7.34 -16.57 19.69
C ARG A 270 -8.30 -17.72 19.99
N ASN A 271 -9.49 -17.73 19.42
CA ASN A 271 -10.45 -18.80 19.62
C ASN A 271 -10.39 -19.79 18.45
N ASP A 272 -9.94 -21.02 18.72
CA ASP A 272 -9.82 -22.08 17.69
C ASP A 272 -11.12 -22.40 16.94
N LYS A 273 -12.27 -22.14 17.54
CA LYS A 273 -13.58 -22.37 16.89
C LYS A 273 -14.02 -21.21 16.03
N PHE A 274 -13.43 -20.05 16.22
CA PHE A 274 -13.84 -18.84 15.50
C PHE A 274 -13.11 -18.65 14.17
N VAL A 275 -11.88 -19.16 14.09
CA VAL A 275 -10.99 -18.89 12.93
C VAL A 275 -10.77 -20.16 12.12
N ASP A 276 -10.80 -20.03 10.81
CA ASP A 276 -10.45 -21.12 9.91
C ASP A 276 -8.99 -21.52 10.10
N GLY A 277 -8.76 -22.85 10.25
CA GLY A 277 -7.48 -23.40 10.64
C GLY A 277 -7.11 -23.22 12.12
N GLY A 278 -7.98 -22.60 12.93
CA GLY A 278 -7.76 -22.32 14.34
C GLY A 278 -6.82 -21.14 14.62
N ALA A 279 -6.68 -20.77 15.89
CA ALA A 279 -5.87 -19.63 16.32
C ALA A 279 -4.39 -19.71 15.88
N ALA A 280 -3.84 -20.93 15.80
CA ALA A 280 -2.46 -21.14 15.36
C ALA A 280 -2.22 -20.79 13.88
N ALA A 281 -3.25 -20.86 13.05
CA ALA A 281 -3.15 -20.54 11.62
C ALA A 281 -3.13 -19.02 11.34
N VAL A 282 -3.65 -18.21 12.25
CA VAL A 282 -3.83 -16.76 12.07
C VAL A 282 -2.55 -16.06 11.63
N SER A 283 -1.42 -16.34 12.25
CA SER A 283 -0.14 -15.69 11.92
C SER A 283 0.54 -16.24 10.66
N SER A 284 0.19 -17.45 10.22
CA SER A 284 0.81 -18.13 9.07
C SER A 284 -0.02 -18.03 7.80
N THR A 285 -1.34 -17.81 7.90
CA THR A 285 -2.20 -17.60 6.73
C THR A 285 -1.89 -16.25 6.12
N ASP A 286 -1.54 -16.22 4.82
CA ASP A 286 -1.34 -14.96 4.09
C ASP A 286 -2.66 -14.17 4.04
N PHE A 287 -2.59 -12.86 4.27
CA PHE A 287 -3.80 -12.02 4.29
C PHE A 287 -4.61 -12.08 2.98
N ARG A 288 -3.94 -12.34 1.85
CA ARG A 288 -4.57 -12.49 0.52
C ARG A 288 -5.27 -13.82 0.34
N ASP A 289 -4.93 -14.82 1.16
CA ASP A 289 -5.54 -16.17 1.11
C ASP A 289 -6.71 -16.29 2.08
N SER A 290 -6.84 -15.40 3.05
CA SER A 290 -7.93 -15.40 4.03
C SER A 290 -9.33 -15.46 3.41
N PRO A 291 -9.65 -14.75 2.31
CA PRO A 291 -10.98 -14.79 1.71
C PRO A 291 -11.21 -15.96 0.76
N LYS A 292 -10.24 -16.86 0.57
CA LYS A 292 -10.36 -18.04 -0.30
C LYS A 292 -10.82 -19.25 0.50
#